data_8cb66e077a7ba58868d1666f5a0ffdc6
#
_entry.id   8cb66e077a7ba58868d1666f5a0ffdc6
#
_cell.length_a   1.000
_cell.length_b   1.000
_cell.length_c   1.000
_cell.angle_alpha   90.00
_cell.angle_beta   90.00
_cell.angle_gamma   90.00
#
_symmetry.space_group_name_H-M   'P 1'
#
loop_
_entity.id
_entity.type
_entity.pdbx_description
1 polymer ?
#
loop_
_entity_poly.entity_id
_entity_poly.type
_entity_poly.pdbx_seq_one_letter_code
_entity_poly.pdbx_strand_id
1 'polypeptide(L)'
;MAWRAYAMARSGTLGQRLWEYPLTQDADDLFLPTSSDASLLYPLDSVKAFLGFAVGEEMNGRQLERKVATEGHLAGTPLADYWLCTLLMRKDLPAFVQWLSRCYDLKYEVGSGNLPRYYKEALILYTHRFVHPTMVYHSVQMDVNYNDYKEMAACYNNHISQSNRLRSHYGDTYWWYYDYSSVAGRVPRNDAFQIR
;
A
#
# COMPACT_ATOMS: atom_id res chain seq x y z
N MET A 1 -2.08 -8.45 -12.71
CA MET A 1 -2.21 -7.94 -11.34
C MET A 1 -3.61 -7.41 -11.06
N ALA A 2 -4.18 -6.59 -11.90
CA ALA A 2 -5.47 -5.92 -11.72
C ALA A 2 -6.66 -6.83 -11.34
N TRP A 3 -6.86 -7.96 -12.02
CA TRP A 3 -7.93 -8.90 -11.66
C TRP A 3 -7.82 -9.45 -10.24
N ARG A 4 -6.59 -9.69 -9.76
CA ARG A 4 -6.35 -10.11 -8.38
C ARG A 4 -6.67 -9.00 -7.39
N ALA A 5 -6.25 -7.76 -7.68
CA ALA A 5 -6.58 -6.60 -6.86
C ALA A 5 -8.10 -6.40 -6.77
N TYR A 6 -8.80 -6.53 -7.89
CA TYR A 6 -10.26 -6.47 -7.93
C TYR A 6 -10.92 -7.57 -7.08
N ALA A 7 -10.47 -8.83 -7.20
CA ALA A 7 -11.00 -9.92 -6.41
C ALA A 7 -10.75 -9.70 -4.90
N MET A 8 -9.57 -9.21 -4.53
CA MET A 8 -9.25 -8.86 -3.14
C MET A 8 -10.12 -7.71 -2.62
N ALA A 9 -10.38 -6.69 -3.43
CA ALA A 9 -11.27 -5.59 -3.06
C ALA A 9 -12.72 -6.07 -2.87
N ARG A 10 -13.19 -6.95 -3.75
CA ARG A 10 -14.52 -7.58 -3.63
C ARG A 10 -14.68 -8.38 -2.34
N SER A 11 -13.62 -9.00 -1.84
CA SER A 11 -13.61 -9.76 -0.59
C SER A 11 -13.21 -8.93 0.64
N GLY A 12 -12.95 -7.61 0.48
CA GLY A 12 -12.50 -6.74 1.58
C GLY A 12 -11.10 -7.09 2.11
N THR A 13 -10.25 -7.74 1.29
CA THR A 13 -8.94 -8.24 1.73
C THR A 13 -7.76 -7.55 1.04
N LEU A 14 -8.01 -6.49 0.26
CA LEU A 14 -6.96 -5.83 -0.53
C LEU A 14 -5.81 -5.32 0.34
N GLY A 15 -6.10 -4.53 1.38
CA GLY A 15 -5.10 -4.02 2.32
C GLY A 15 -4.45 -5.10 3.21
N GLN A 16 -5.06 -6.30 3.27
CA GLN A 16 -4.56 -7.42 4.05
C GLN A 16 -3.62 -8.33 3.26
N ARG A 17 -3.79 -8.45 1.91
CA ARG A 17 -3.18 -9.52 1.12
C ARG A 17 -2.41 -9.07 -0.12
N LEU A 18 -2.42 -7.78 -0.46
CA LEU A 18 -1.83 -7.29 -1.71
C LEU A 18 -0.35 -7.69 -1.86
N TRP A 19 0.44 -7.57 -0.80
CA TRP A 19 1.89 -7.84 -0.79
C TRP A 19 2.28 -9.32 -0.55
N GLU A 20 1.31 -10.21 -0.33
CA GLU A 20 1.57 -11.67 -0.31
C GLU A 20 2.07 -12.20 -1.67
N TYR A 21 1.86 -11.44 -2.73
CA TYR A 21 2.18 -11.83 -4.09
C TYR A 21 3.16 -10.83 -4.71
N PRO A 22 3.99 -11.30 -5.65
CA PRO A 22 4.86 -10.40 -6.39
C PRO A 22 4.05 -9.28 -7.04
N LEU A 23 4.47 -8.04 -6.76
CA LEU A 23 3.88 -6.84 -7.32
C LEU A 23 4.73 -6.34 -8.49
N THR A 24 4.04 -5.82 -9.51
CA THR A 24 4.62 -4.91 -10.47
C THR A 24 4.93 -3.58 -9.78
N GLN A 25 5.80 -2.79 -10.38
CA GLN A 25 6.29 -1.58 -9.73
C GLN A 25 5.39 -0.36 -9.94
N ASP A 26 4.39 -0.46 -10.81
CA ASP A 26 3.49 0.63 -11.13
C ASP A 26 2.14 0.47 -10.40
N ALA A 27 1.72 1.54 -9.72
CA ALA A 27 0.43 1.58 -9.04
C ALA A 27 -0.75 1.52 -10.02
N ASP A 28 -0.54 1.91 -11.29
CA ASP A 28 -1.56 1.82 -12.32
C ASP A 28 -1.87 0.36 -12.71
N ASP A 29 -0.98 -0.58 -12.42
CA ASP A 29 -1.22 -2.02 -12.59
C ASP A 29 -2.29 -2.59 -11.63
N LEU A 30 -2.74 -1.82 -10.65
CA LEU A 30 -3.92 -2.15 -9.84
C LEU A 30 -5.21 -2.10 -10.67
N PHE A 31 -5.21 -1.32 -11.76
CA PHE A 31 -6.39 -1.06 -12.57
C PHE A 31 -6.41 -1.91 -13.84
N LEU A 32 -7.62 -2.29 -14.26
CA LEU A 32 -7.80 -2.99 -15.54
C LEU A 32 -7.59 -2.00 -16.68
N PRO A 33 -6.80 -2.37 -17.70
CA PRO A 33 -6.64 -1.54 -18.88
C PRO A 33 -7.98 -1.37 -19.61
N THR A 34 -8.26 -0.16 -20.05
CA THR A 34 -9.53 0.22 -20.73
C THR A 34 -9.73 -0.49 -22.06
N SER A 35 -8.64 -0.94 -22.70
CA SER A 35 -8.64 -1.58 -24.02
C SER A 35 -8.68 -3.11 -23.99
N SER A 36 -8.82 -3.74 -22.81
CA SER A 36 -8.83 -5.18 -22.76
C SER A 36 -10.22 -5.73 -23.13
N ASP A 37 -10.36 -6.19 -24.36
CA ASP A 37 -11.39 -7.16 -24.77
C ASP A 37 -11.34 -8.47 -23.95
N ALA A 38 -10.39 -8.57 -23.06
CA ALA A 38 -10.09 -9.70 -22.20
C ALA A 38 -10.93 -9.75 -20.91
N SER A 39 -12.07 -9.10 -20.83
CA SER A 39 -12.99 -9.23 -19.70
C SER A 39 -13.83 -10.51 -19.80
N LEU A 40 -13.15 -11.65 -19.90
CA LEU A 40 -13.80 -12.97 -19.89
C LEU A 40 -14.48 -13.32 -18.55
N LEU A 41 -14.12 -12.63 -17.46
CA LEU A 41 -14.64 -12.93 -16.13
C LEU A 41 -15.79 -12.02 -15.71
N TYR A 42 -15.69 -10.71 -15.98
CA TYR A 42 -16.72 -9.74 -15.64
C TYR A 42 -16.76 -8.59 -16.67
N PRO A 43 -17.96 -8.06 -17.00
CA PRO A 43 -18.05 -6.85 -17.80
C PRO A 43 -17.26 -5.70 -17.14
N LEU A 44 -16.48 -4.97 -17.94
CA LEU A 44 -15.65 -3.87 -17.45
C LEU A 44 -16.49 -2.79 -16.73
N ASP A 45 -17.70 -2.54 -17.22
CA ASP A 45 -18.62 -1.58 -16.59
C ASP A 45 -19.07 -2.00 -15.20
N SER A 46 -19.18 -3.31 -14.92
CA SER A 46 -19.48 -3.82 -13.58
C SER A 46 -18.30 -3.61 -12.63
N VAL A 47 -17.06 -3.73 -13.12
CA VAL A 47 -15.84 -3.44 -12.35
C VAL A 47 -15.75 -1.95 -12.06
N LYS A 48 -16.02 -1.11 -13.06
CA LYS A 48 -16.05 0.35 -12.90
C LYS A 48 -17.10 0.77 -11.88
N ALA A 49 -18.32 0.27 -12.00
CA ALA A 49 -19.40 0.56 -11.07
C ALA A 49 -19.05 0.15 -9.62
N PHE A 50 -18.44 -1.01 -9.43
CA PHE A 50 -17.99 -1.47 -8.11
C PHE A 50 -16.95 -0.54 -7.48
N LEU A 51 -16.03 0.00 -8.30
CA LEU A 51 -15.00 0.94 -7.88
C LEU A 51 -15.50 2.41 -7.92
N GLY A 52 -16.78 2.63 -8.22
CA GLY A 52 -17.37 3.95 -8.27
C GLY A 52 -17.02 4.78 -9.53
N PHE A 53 -16.43 4.19 -10.57
CA PHE A 53 -16.16 4.88 -11.84
C PHE A 53 -17.38 4.87 -12.76
N ALA A 54 -17.56 5.95 -13.51
CA ALA A 54 -18.62 6.03 -14.50
C ALA A 54 -18.30 5.22 -15.77
N VAL A 55 -19.34 4.88 -16.52
CA VAL A 55 -19.19 4.27 -17.85
C VAL A 55 -18.44 5.24 -18.76
N GLY A 56 -17.39 4.76 -19.45
CA GLY A 56 -16.52 5.61 -20.29
C GLY A 56 -15.34 6.27 -19.54
N GLU A 57 -15.36 6.30 -18.23
CA GLU A 57 -14.22 6.78 -17.43
C GLU A 57 -13.01 5.82 -17.52
N GLU A 58 -11.81 6.36 -17.58
CA GLU A 58 -10.60 5.55 -17.45
C GLU A 58 -10.35 5.20 -15.98
N MET A 59 -9.90 3.97 -15.74
CA MET A 59 -9.46 3.53 -14.41
C MET A 59 -7.93 3.58 -14.34
N ASN A 60 -7.40 4.58 -13.66
CA ASN A 60 -5.98 4.72 -13.37
C ASN A 60 -5.78 5.53 -12.08
N GLY A 61 -4.54 5.54 -11.57
CA GLY A 61 -4.23 6.23 -10.32
C GLY A 61 -4.50 7.73 -10.34
N ARG A 62 -4.40 8.38 -11.51
CA ARG A 62 -4.69 9.83 -11.65
C ARG A 62 -6.19 10.12 -11.55
N GLN A 63 -7.02 9.30 -12.19
CA GLN A 63 -8.47 9.44 -12.08
C GLN A 63 -8.97 9.09 -10.69
N LEU A 64 -8.37 8.05 -10.07
CA LEU A 64 -8.63 7.72 -8.68
C LEU A 64 -8.33 8.92 -7.76
N GLU A 65 -7.19 9.57 -7.92
CA GLU A 65 -6.81 10.75 -7.14
C GLU A 65 -7.81 11.90 -7.26
N ARG A 66 -8.26 12.20 -8.49
CA ARG A 66 -9.30 13.21 -8.73
C ARG A 66 -10.60 12.85 -8.05
N LYS A 67 -11.01 11.59 -8.17
CA LYS A 67 -12.25 11.08 -7.59
C LYS A 67 -12.24 11.18 -6.07
N VAL A 68 -11.15 10.73 -5.45
CA VAL A 68 -10.94 10.81 -4.01
C VAL A 68 -10.94 12.26 -3.52
N ALA A 69 -10.41 13.20 -4.30
CA ALA A 69 -10.41 14.62 -3.96
C ALA A 69 -11.82 15.23 -3.99
N THR A 70 -12.72 14.70 -4.82
CA THR A 70 -14.11 15.18 -4.95
C THR A 70 -15.10 14.47 -4.03
N GLU A 71 -14.85 13.21 -3.69
CA GLU A 71 -15.69 12.42 -2.79
C GLU A 71 -15.36 12.75 -1.33
N GLY A 72 -16.30 13.35 -0.62
CA GLY A 72 -16.10 13.79 0.78
C GLY A 72 -15.99 12.65 1.80
N HIS A 73 -16.46 11.43 1.46
CA HIS A 73 -16.49 10.29 2.37
C HIS A 73 -16.13 8.99 1.65
N LEU A 74 -15.00 8.41 2.05
CA LEU A 74 -14.47 7.17 1.48
C LEU A 74 -14.58 5.97 2.44
N ALA A 75 -14.84 6.22 3.73
CA ALA A 75 -14.84 5.18 4.74
C ALA A 75 -15.81 4.03 4.38
N GLY A 76 -15.32 2.80 4.47
CA GLY A 76 -16.10 1.60 4.16
C GLY A 76 -16.33 1.34 2.67
N THR A 77 -15.73 2.13 1.77
CA THR A 77 -15.85 1.91 0.32
C THR A 77 -14.65 1.11 -0.22
N PRO A 78 -14.84 0.29 -1.27
CA PRO A 78 -13.71 -0.38 -1.94
C PRO A 78 -12.68 0.62 -2.50
N LEU A 79 -13.12 1.82 -2.83
CA LEU A 79 -12.28 2.90 -3.33
C LEU A 79 -11.23 3.35 -2.30
N ALA A 80 -11.58 3.33 -1.00
CA ALA A 80 -10.65 3.67 0.07
C ALA A 80 -9.42 2.77 0.07
N ASP A 81 -9.62 1.45 0.00
CA ASP A 81 -8.52 0.49 -0.02
C ASP A 81 -7.69 0.58 -1.29
N TYR A 82 -8.33 0.81 -2.45
CA TYR A 82 -7.59 1.07 -3.70
C TYR A 82 -6.71 2.31 -3.59
N TRP A 83 -7.22 3.39 -3.00
CA TRP A 83 -6.46 4.61 -2.82
C TRP A 83 -5.30 4.43 -1.85
N LEU A 84 -5.55 3.85 -0.68
CA LEU A 84 -4.52 3.58 0.32
C LEU A 84 -3.42 2.66 -0.23
N CYS A 85 -3.79 1.59 -0.94
CA CYS A 85 -2.83 0.70 -1.59
C CYS A 85 -2.04 1.42 -2.71
N THR A 86 -2.68 2.31 -3.48
CA THR A 86 -2.00 3.14 -4.49
C THR A 86 -0.93 4.03 -3.85
N LEU A 87 -1.24 4.68 -2.72
CA LEU A 87 -0.29 5.50 -1.98
C LEU A 87 0.89 4.67 -1.44
N LEU A 88 0.60 3.48 -0.91
CA LEU A 88 1.63 2.57 -0.43
C LEU A 88 2.52 2.05 -1.57
N MET A 89 1.96 1.74 -2.74
CA MET A 89 2.75 1.36 -3.92
C MET A 89 3.63 2.51 -4.43
N ARG A 90 3.15 3.74 -4.33
CA ARG A 90 3.92 4.96 -4.62
C ARG A 90 4.94 5.31 -3.52
N LYS A 91 4.95 4.57 -2.41
CA LYS A 91 5.78 4.82 -1.22
C LYS A 91 5.54 6.19 -0.58
N ASP A 92 4.36 6.75 -0.76
CA ASP A 92 3.96 8.04 -0.18
C ASP A 92 3.34 7.82 1.21
N LEU A 93 4.19 7.55 2.20
CA LEU A 93 3.78 7.30 3.58
C LEU A 93 3.07 8.50 4.23
N PRO A 94 3.52 9.76 4.04
CA PRO A 94 2.82 10.91 4.62
C PRO A 94 1.38 11.03 4.10
N ALA A 95 1.17 10.94 2.78
CA ALA A 95 -0.17 10.96 2.21
C ALA A 95 -0.99 9.76 2.67
N PHE A 96 -0.39 8.57 2.74
CA PHE A 96 -1.07 7.38 3.26
C PHE A 96 -1.60 7.59 4.68
N VAL A 97 -0.79 8.10 5.60
CA VAL A 97 -1.20 8.34 7.01
C VAL A 97 -2.32 9.37 7.08
N GLN A 98 -2.24 10.44 6.29
CA GLN A 98 -3.27 11.47 6.23
C GLN A 98 -4.62 10.89 5.74
N TRP A 99 -4.60 10.06 4.69
CA TRP A 99 -5.81 9.45 4.15
C TRP A 99 -6.34 8.30 5.00
N LEU A 100 -5.45 7.54 5.64
CA LEU A 100 -5.85 6.45 6.54
C LEU A 100 -6.77 6.96 7.65
N SER A 101 -6.45 8.13 8.24
CA SER A 101 -7.27 8.73 9.29
C SER A 101 -8.67 9.19 8.81
N ARG A 102 -8.85 9.36 7.50
CA ARG A 102 -10.15 9.70 6.90
C ARG A 102 -10.95 8.48 6.49
N CYS A 103 -10.27 7.37 6.16
CA CYS A 103 -10.88 6.14 5.67
C CYS A 103 -11.23 5.15 6.79
N TYR A 104 -10.47 5.19 7.89
CA TYR A 104 -10.59 4.27 9.01
C TYR A 104 -10.76 5.02 10.34
N ASP A 105 -11.63 4.53 11.21
CA ASP A 105 -11.68 5.00 12.60
C ASP A 105 -10.52 4.39 13.39
N LEU A 106 -9.41 5.10 13.40
CA LEU A 106 -8.17 4.61 14.00
C LEU A 106 -8.27 4.36 15.51
N LYS A 107 -9.17 5.04 16.21
CA LYS A 107 -9.39 4.81 17.65
C LYS A 107 -9.98 3.42 17.90
N TYR A 108 -10.91 3.02 17.05
CA TYR A 108 -11.56 1.72 17.14
C TYR A 108 -10.72 0.63 16.46
N GLU A 109 -10.28 0.84 15.23
CA GLU A 109 -9.61 -0.17 14.41
C GLU A 109 -8.22 -0.53 14.94
N VAL A 110 -7.46 0.43 15.43
CA VAL A 110 -6.15 0.17 16.05
C VAL A 110 -6.33 -0.58 17.38
N GLY A 111 -7.31 -0.19 18.18
CA GLY A 111 -7.60 -0.84 19.46
C GLY A 111 -8.21 -2.24 19.31
N SER A 112 -9.01 -2.49 18.29
CA SER A 112 -9.62 -3.78 17.99
C SER A 112 -8.73 -4.75 17.22
N GLY A 113 -7.62 -4.28 16.69
CA GLY A 113 -6.73 -5.08 15.85
C GLY A 113 -7.21 -5.32 14.42
N ASN A 114 -8.33 -4.73 14.00
CA ASN A 114 -8.96 -4.98 12.69
C ASN A 114 -8.29 -4.27 11.51
N LEU A 115 -7.38 -3.30 11.79
CA LEU A 115 -6.66 -2.63 10.71
C LEU A 115 -5.88 -3.66 9.86
N PRO A 116 -5.93 -3.59 8.51
CA PRO A 116 -5.21 -4.49 7.64
C PRO A 116 -3.71 -4.59 7.95
N ARG A 117 -3.13 -5.79 7.78
CA ARG A 117 -1.73 -6.07 8.12
C ARG A 117 -0.77 -5.06 7.50
N TYR A 118 -0.87 -4.80 6.21
CA TYR A 118 0.06 -3.92 5.51
C TYR A 118 -0.08 -2.45 5.88
N TYR A 119 -1.25 -2.03 6.34
CA TYR A 119 -1.44 -0.68 6.89
C TYR A 119 -0.75 -0.54 8.26
N LYS A 120 -0.79 -1.57 9.08
CA LYS A 120 -0.03 -1.61 10.35
C LYS A 120 1.48 -1.58 10.08
N GLU A 121 1.97 -2.40 9.14
CA GLU A 121 3.38 -2.40 8.73
C GLU A 121 3.84 -1.04 8.21
N ALA A 122 3.01 -0.37 7.41
CA ALA A 122 3.28 0.98 6.92
C ALA A 122 3.31 2.03 8.04
N LEU A 123 2.42 1.90 9.04
CA LEU A 123 2.40 2.79 10.22
C LEU A 123 3.65 2.60 11.09
N ILE A 124 4.09 1.36 11.32
CA ILE A 124 5.35 1.07 12.01
C ILE A 124 6.52 1.73 11.26
N LEU A 125 6.59 1.52 9.95
CA LEU A 125 7.62 2.11 9.11
C LEU A 125 7.61 3.64 9.20
N TYR A 126 6.42 4.26 9.12
CA TYR A 126 6.25 5.70 9.25
C TYR A 126 6.72 6.20 10.62
N THR A 127 6.28 5.55 11.70
CA THR A 127 6.66 5.91 13.08
C THR A 127 8.18 5.90 13.28
N HIS A 128 8.88 4.91 12.72
CA HIS A 128 10.32 4.76 12.89
C HIS A 128 11.17 5.63 11.94
N ARG A 129 10.63 6.06 10.79
CA ARG A 129 11.38 6.82 9.78
C ARG A 129 11.22 8.33 9.89
N PHE A 130 10.14 8.81 10.46
CA PHE A 130 9.87 10.24 10.55
C PHE A 130 10.22 10.76 11.96
N VAL A 131 10.95 11.88 12.01
CA VAL A 131 11.40 12.49 13.29
C VAL A 131 10.21 13.04 14.09
N HIS A 132 9.20 13.56 13.38
CA HIS A 132 7.98 14.08 13.98
C HIS A 132 6.76 13.45 13.30
N PRO A 133 6.47 12.17 13.58
CA PRO A 133 5.32 11.51 12.97
C PRO A 133 4.04 12.16 13.49
N THR A 134 3.12 12.51 12.58
CA THR A 134 1.78 13.03 12.92
C THR A 134 0.90 11.96 13.54
N MET A 135 1.26 10.70 13.34
CA MET A 135 0.61 9.52 13.93
C MET A 135 1.68 8.55 14.39
N VAL A 136 1.53 8.06 15.61
CA VAL A 136 2.42 7.05 16.19
C VAL A 136 1.62 5.76 16.38
N TYR A 137 2.12 4.68 15.83
CA TYR A 137 1.55 3.34 15.99
C TYR A 137 2.59 2.42 16.63
N HIS A 138 2.18 1.71 17.67
CA HIS A 138 2.98 0.72 18.35
C HIS A 138 2.26 -0.61 18.47
N SER A 139 2.99 -1.68 18.21
CA SER A 139 2.56 -3.05 18.45
C SER A 139 3.78 -3.84 18.89
N VAL A 140 3.75 -4.37 20.11
CA VAL A 140 4.89 -5.09 20.69
C VAL A 140 5.49 -6.12 19.73
N GLN A 141 4.63 -6.94 19.10
CA GLN A 141 5.08 -7.97 18.15
C GLN A 141 5.65 -7.38 16.87
N MET A 142 5.01 -6.34 16.32
CA MET A 142 5.45 -5.75 15.05
C MET A 142 6.69 -4.88 15.24
N ASP A 143 6.82 -4.19 16.37
CA ASP A 143 8.02 -3.43 16.70
C ASP A 143 9.25 -4.35 16.86
N VAL A 144 9.09 -5.50 17.51
CA VAL A 144 10.15 -6.53 17.60
C VAL A 144 10.51 -7.03 16.19
N ASN A 145 9.53 -7.47 15.39
CA ASN A 145 9.78 -7.96 14.04
C ASN A 145 10.45 -6.91 13.13
N TYR A 146 10.08 -5.64 13.29
CA TYR A 146 10.70 -4.55 12.51
C TYR A 146 12.14 -4.27 12.97
N ASN A 147 12.43 -4.38 14.28
CA ASN A 147 13.79 -4.27 14.77
C ASN A 147 14.67 -5.41 14.27
N ASP A 148 14.18 -6.65 14.30
CA ASP A 148 14.88 -7.82 13.73
C ASP A 148 15.15 -7.62 12.22
N TYR A 149 14.18 -7.07 11.48
CA TYR A 149 14.37 -6.71 10.08
C TYR A 149 15.50 -5.70 9.88
N LYS A 150 15.57 -4.64 10.70
CA LYS A 150 16.64 -3.62 10.64
C LYS A 150 18.01 -4.21 11.01
N GLU A 151 18.06 -5.00 12.06
CA GLU A 151 19.30 -5.65 12.50
C GLU A 151 19.84 -6.60 11.42
N MET A 152 18.96 -7.41 10.81
CA MET A 152 19.36 -8.27 9.71
C MET A 152 19.84 -7.46 8.50
N ALA A 153 19.20 -6.33 8.17
CA ALA A 153 19.65 -5.44 7.11
C ALA A 153 21.03 -4.87 7.38
N ALA A 154 21.30 -4.47 8.63
CA ALA A 154 22.58 -3.88 9.03
C ALA A 154 23.78 -4.87 8.95
N CYS A 155 23.51 -6.18 8.92
CA CYS A 155 24.57 -7.19 8.77
C CYS A 155 25.21 -7.20 7.37
N TYR A 156 24.65 -6.50 6.38
CA TYR A 156 25.12 -6.53 5.00
C TYR A 156 25.42 -5.13 4.48
N ASN A 157 26.61 -4.94 3.91
CA ASN A 157 27.06 -3.65 3.41
C ASN A 157 26.58 -3.33 1.97
N ASN A 158 25.98 -4.30 1.26
CA ASN A 158 25.54 -4.15 -0.10
C ASN A 158 24.03 -4.30 -0.20
N HIS A 159 23.38 -3.32 -0.81
CA HIS A 159 21.91 -3.27 -0.97
C HIS A 159 21.32 -4.50 -1.69
N ILE A 160 22.04 -5.04 -2.70
CA ILE A 160 21.57 -6.25 -3.40
C ILE A 160 21.62 -7.47 -2.48
N SER A 161 22.69 -7.60 -1.68
CA SER A 161 22.84 -8.70 -0.73
C SER A 161 21.81 -8.60 0.40
N GLN A 162 21.53 -7.38 0.89
CA GLN A 162 20.45 -7.10 1.82
C GLN A 162 19.10 -7.55 1.26
N SER A 163 18.75 -7.06 0.07
CA SER A 163 17.49 -7.39 -0.61
C SER A 163 17.28 -8.90 -0.75
N ASN A 164 18.29 -9.61 -1.27
CA ASN A 164 18.20 -11.05 -1.49
C ASN A 164 18.05 -11.84 -0.19
N ARG A 165 18.78 -11.47 0.85
CA ARG A 165 18.73 -12.15 2.13
C ARG A 165 17.45 -11.88 2.91
N LEU A 166 17.01 -10.63 2.93
CA LEU A 166 15.78 -10.23 3.60
C LEU A 166 14.54 -10.76 2.89
N ARG A 167 14.61 -10.97 1.58
CA ARG A 167 13.49 -11.50 0.80
C ARG A 167 12.98 -12.85 1.29
N SER A 168 13.87 -13.72 1.77
CA SER A 168 13.46 -15.04 2.24
C SER A 168 12.64 -15.03 3.55
N HIS A 169 12.75 -13.97 4.35
CA HIS A 169 12.09 -13.84 5.65
C HIS A 169 11.02 -12.74 5.68
N TYR A 170 11.22 -11.67 4.91
CA TYR A 170 10.43 -10.45 4.94
C TYR A 170 9.90 -10.03 3.56
N GLY A 171 10.07 -10.87 2.54
CA GLY A 171 9.68 -10.54 1.16
C GLY A 171 8.19 -10.34 0.94
N ASP A 172 7.36 -10.80 1.87
CA ASP A 172 5.91 -10.58 1.93
C ASP A 172 5.49 -9.43 2.83
N THR A 173 6.47 -8.63 3.34
CA THR A 173 6.20 -7.44 4.16
C THR A 173 6.21 -6.17 3.33
N TYR A 174 5.48 -5.16 3.79
CA TYR A 174 5.54 -3.83 3.21
C TYR A 174 6.93 -3.18 3.42
N TRP A 175 7.63 -3.52 4.50
CA TRP A 175 8.98 -3.00 4.78
C TRP A 175 9.98 -3.38 3.70
N TRP A 176 10.01 -4.67 3.31
CA TRP A 176 10.86 -5.13 2.23
C TRP A 176 10.49 -4.50 0.89
N TYR A 177 9.19 -4.40 0.59
CA TYR A 177 8.71 -3.72 -0.60
C TYR A 177 9.17 -2.26 -0.63
N TYR A 178 8.99 -1.54 0.46
CA TYR A 178 9.37 -0.13 0.56
C TYR A 178 10.86 0.10 0.32
N ASP A 179 11.72 -0.71 0.91
CA ASP A 179 13.17 -0.53 0.85
C ASP A 179 13.79 -1.04 -0.45
N TYR A 180 13.30 -2.15 -1.01
CA TYR A 180 13.99 -2.87 -2.06
C TYR A 180 13.24 -2.97 -3.39
N SER A 181 11.94 -2.68 -3.46
CA SER A 181 11.28 -2.58 -4.76
C SER A 181 11.69 -1.27 -5.44
N SER A 182 12.36 -1.34 -6.59
CA SER A 182 12.59 -0.17 -7.42
C SER A 182 11.25 0.27 -8.04
N VAL A 183 10.86 1.53 -7.82
CA VAL A 183 9.73 2.14 -8.56
C VAL A 183 10.28 2.67 -9.87
N ALA A 184 9.86 2.09 -10.97
CA ALA A 184 10.25 2.58 -12.30
C ALA A 184 9.87 4.06 -12.41
N GLY A 185 10.89 4.92 -12.59
CA GLY A 185 10.73 6.33 -12.97
C GLY A 185 10.68 7.35 -11.84
N ARG A 186 10.85 7.00 -10.58
CA ARG A 186 11.04 7.99 -9.52
C ARG A 186 12.41 7.83 -8.87
N VAL A 187 13.20 8.86 -9.01
CA VAL A 187 14.42 9.07 -8.20
C VAL A 187 13.99 8.98 -6.72
N PRO A 188 14.64 8.14 -5.89
CA PRO A 188 14.36 8.16 -4.47
C PRO A 188 14.51 9.60 -4.00
N ARG A 189 13.45 10.15 -3.42
CA ARG A 189 13.63 11.34 -2.59
C ARG A 189 14.69 10.96 -1.58
N ASN A 190 15.74 11.77 -1.51
CA ASN A 190 16.73 11.71 -0.46
C ASN A 190 16.00 12.01 0.87
N ASP A 191 15.28 11.05 1.39
CA ASP A 191 14.97 11.01 2.80
C ASP A 191 16.30 10.69 3.45
N ALA A 192 17.05 11.77 3.74
CA ALA A 192 18.32 11.69 4.39
C ALA A 192 18.14 10.80 5.63
N PHE A 193 18.81 9.66 5.60
CA PHE A 193 18.99 8.81 6.76
C PHE A 193 19.60 9.67 7.89
N GLN A 194 18.76 10.29 8.70
CA GLN A 194 19.20 10.72 10.03
C GLN A 194 18.98 9.52 10.94
N ILE A 195 19.99 8.65 10.92
CA ILE A 195 20.20 7.63 11.94
C ILE A 195 20.33 8.37 13.26
N ARG A 196 19.44 8.06 14.18
CA ARG A 196 19.66 8.30 15.60
C ARG A 196 20.59 7.28 16.16
#